data_f30e7d0e558ce0a72e86fe3f72efa65c
#
_entry.id   f30e7d0e558ce0a72e86fe3f72efa65c
#
_cell.length_a   1.000
_cell.length_b   1.000
_cell.length_c   1.000
_cell.angle_alpha   90.00
_cell.angle_beta   90.00
_cell.angle_gamma   90.00
#
_symmetry.space_group_name_H-M   'P 1'
#
loop_
_entity.id
_entity.type
_entity.pdbx_description
1 polymer ?
#
loop_
_entity_poly.entity_id
_entity_poly.type
_entity_poly.pdbx_seq_one_letter_code
_entity_poly.pdbx_strand_id
1 'polypeptide(L)'
;MSYFAGEYDVAVVGAGHAGCEAALASARLGMKTLIFSISLEAIANMPCNPHIGGSSKGHLVREIDALGGEMGKNIDKTMIQIKMLNTSKGPAVHSLRAQADRKRYQAEMKHTLEKQENLEVKQGEIVNIEVKDGKVVSIETDVGAIYKIKTVILATGTYLKGKIFIGEYSKESGPDGVAAANKLSDCLKNIGIDLVRFKTGTPARINKRSIDFSKMEVQKGDKGIEAFSFEDEPKDFEQVDCYLTYTNEKTHKVIRDNLHRSPLYAGMIEGTGPRYCPSIEDKVVRFSDKPRHQAFVEPVGLDTEEMYIQGMSSSLPEDVQIALYHTIPGLEKAEFTRPAYAIEYDCIDPSNLKLSLEYRGIDGLFMAGQINGTSGYEEAACQGLIAGINSAQKIKGKEPLILDRTQGYIGVLIDDIVTKGTNEPYRMMTSRAEYRLLLRQDNADLRLTQIGHEIGLISDERYKKFKEKEQNINNEIKRLKELTVRPTKEVNEILKNNGTSELTTGTKMAELLKRTELDYEKLAPIDEERPKLTKQEKEEVEIQIKYEGYIKMQEAQVEKFKKLETKILPENIDYENIKGISLEARQKLNKFKPRSIGQASRISGVSPADISVLLVYLQQLKDEGKNNE
;
A
#
# COMPACT_ATOMS: atom_id res chain seq x y z
N MET A 1 25.66 15.93 26.94
CA MET A 1 25.66 17.31 26.41
C MET A 1 25.20 17.27 24.98
N SER A 2 24.24 18.10 24.64
CA SER A 2 23.78 18.20 23.24
C SER A 2 24.74 19.09 22.43
N TYR A 3 24.91 18.78 21.14
CA TYR A 3 25.79 19.52 20.25
C TYR A 3 25.16 19.66 18.85
N PHE A 4 25.53 20.74 18.16
CA PHE A 4 25.07 20.94 16.78
C PHE A 4 25.81 19.99 15.83
N ALA A 5 25.03 19.19 15.09
CA ALA A 5 25.56 18.13 14.23
C ALA A 5 25.38 18.40 12.73
N GLY A 6 24.58 19.40 12.35
CA GLY A 6 24.42 19.78 10.95
C GLY A 6 23.07 20.42 10.64
N GLU A 7 22.90 20.77 9.36
CA GLU A 7 21.68 21.39 8.82
C GLU A 7 21.25 20.66 7.55
N TYR A 8 19.95 20.34 7.48
CA TYR A 8 19.32 19.59 6.39
C TYR A 8 17.97 20.22 6.03
N ASP A 9 17.50 19.93 4.83
CA ASP A 9 16.16 20.33 4.40
C ASP A 9 15.09 19.40 4.99
N VAL A 10 15.34 18.09 4.89
CA VAL A 10 14.40 17.04 5.31
C VAL A 10 15.08 16.05 6.23
N ALA A 11 14.47 15.74 7.37
CA ALA A 11 14.83 14.58 8.18
C ALA A 11 13.73 13.52 8.10
N VAL A 12 14.13 12.26 7.92
CA VAL A 12 13.23 11.09 7.93
C VAL A 12 13.56 10.22 9.13
N VAL A 13 12.59 9.96 9.99
CA VAL A 13 12.76 9.19 11.22
C VAL A 13 12.15 7.81 11.05
N GLY A 14 13.02 6.81 10.92
CA GLY A 14 12.68 5.42 10.61
C GLY A 14 12.93 5.06 9.15
N ALA A 15 13.67 3.98 8.92
CA ALA A 15 14.04 3.48 7.59
C ALA A 15 13.31 2.19 7.22
N GLY A 16 12.03 2.06 7.60
CA GLY A 16 11.11 1.07 7.05
C GLY A 16 10.67 1.46 5.62
N HIS A 17 9.70 0.74 5.04
CA HIS A 17 9.25 1.00 3.66
C HIS A 17 8.79 2.44 3.43
N ALA A 18 8.10 3.04 4.40
CA ALA A 18 7.68 4.45 4.31
C ALA A 18 8.89 5.40 4.32
N GLY A 19 9.84 5.18 5.25
CA GLY A 19 11.01 6.04 5.35
C GLY A 19 11.93 5.96 4.15
N CYS A 20 12.13 4.76 3.59
CA CYS A 20 12.92 4.58 2.37
C CYS A 20 12.35 5.37 1.19
N GLU A 21 11.05 5.23 0.91
CA GLU A 21 10.38 5.97 -0.16
C GLU A 21 10.39 7.49 0.08
N ALA A 22 10.15 7.93 1.33
CA ALA A 22 10.15 9.33 1.68
C ALA A 22 11.53 9.98 1.48
N ALA A 23 12.59 9.29 1.92
CA ALA A 23 13.95 9.78 1.80
C ALA A 23 14.42 9.85 0.35
N LEU A 24 14.17 8.79 -0.43
CA LEU A 24 14.49 8.75 -1.86
C LEU A 24 13.74 9.84 -2.63
N ALA A 25 12.43 10.01 -2.40
CA ALA A 25 11.65 11.05 -3.07
C ALA A 25 12.18 12.45 -2.74
N SER A 26 12.43 12.75 -1.46
CA SER A 26 12.96 14.06 -1.04
C SER A 26 14.32 14.35 -1.65
N ALA A 27 15.25 13.38 -1.61
CA ALA A 27 16.60 13.53 -2.14
C ALA A 27 16.62 13.68 -3.66
N ARG A 28 15.85 12.86 -4.39
CA ARG A 28 15.69 12.92 -5.86
C ARG A 28 15.08 14.25 -6.32
N LEU A 29 14.27 14.88 -5.48
CA LEU A 29 13.74 16.22 -5.71
C LEU A 29 14.72 17.34 -5.29
N GLY A 30 15.99 17.00 -4.98
CA GLY A 30 17.06 17.94 -4.72
C GLY A 30 17.12 18.48 -3.28
N MET A 31 16.41 17.86 -2.34
CA MET A 31 16.47 18.24 -0.92
C MET A 31 17.66 17.57 -0.24
N LYS A 32 18.44 18.33 0.53
CA LYS A 32 19.47 17.76 1.42
C LYS A 32 18.76 16.98 2.53
N THR A 33 18.77 15.65 2.39
CA THR A 33 17.96 14.74 3.19
C THR A 33 18.81 13.89 4.13
N LEU A 34 18.29 13.66 5.32
CA LEU A 34 18.91 12.80 6.34
C LEU A 34 17.90 11.76 6.79
N ILE A 35 18.24 10.45 6.69
CA ILE A 35 17.40 9.37 7.20
C ILE A 35 18.05 8.68 8.40
N PHE A 36 17.24 8.43 9.44
CA PHE A 36 17.65 7.70 10.64
C PHE A 36 17.02 6.32 10.71
N SER A 37 17.84 5.35 11.10
CA SER A 37 17.39 4.02 11.52
C SER A 37 17.99 3.68 12.87
N ILE A 38 17.21 3.05 13.75
CA ILE A 38 17.74 2.53 15.04
C ILE A 38 18.82 1.46 14.78
N SER A 39 18.68 0.70 13.69
CA SER A 39 19.68 -0.25 13.22
C SER A 39 19.75 -0.20 11.70
N LEU A 40 20.95 -0.06 11.14
CA LEU A 40 21.17 -0.10 9.69
C LEU A 40 20.80 -1.47 9.09
N GLU A 41 20.83 -2.53 9.89
CA GLU A 41 20.44 -3.88 9.50
C GLU A 41 18.90 -4.08 9.48
N ALA A 42 18.15 -3.07 9.96
CA ALA A 42 16.68 -3.05 9.93
C ALA A 42 16.10 -2.18 8.82
N ILE A 43 16.92 -1.62 7.93
CA ILE A 43 16.45 -0.87 6.77
C ILE A 43 15.60 -1.78 5.88
N ALA A 44 14.42 -1.29 5.47
CA ALA A 44 13.44 -2.02 4.67
C ALA A 44 13.10 -3.43 5.21
N ASN A 45 13.11 -3.60 6.54
CA ASN A 45 12.87 -4.89 7.17
C ASN A 45 11.45 -5.40 6.88
N MET A 46 11.33 -6.72 6.70
CA MET A 46 10.08 -7.46 6.51
C MET A 46 9.82 -8.38 7.72
N PRO A 47 9.44 -7.85 8.89
CA PRO A 47 9.31 -8.67 10.09
C PRO A 47 8.05 -9.54 10.09
N CYS A 48 7.06 -9.23 9.25
CA CYS A 48 5.84 -10.00 9.12
C CYS A 48 6.00 -11.03 7.99
N ASN A 49 5.54 -10.72 6.79
CA ASN A 49 5.58 -11.65 5.65
C ASN A 49 6.71 -11.27 4.68
N PRO A 50 7.40 -12.28 4.08
CA PRO A 50 8.48 -12.03 3.14
C PRO A 50 7.96 -11.88 1.70
N HIS A 51 6.96 -11.04 1.48
CA HIS A 51 6.41 -10.79 0.15
C HIS A 51 5.94 -9.35 -0.05
N ILE A 52 5.97 -8.91 -1.30
CA ILE A 52 5.45 -7.63 -1.79
C ILE A 52 4.31 -7.90 -2.77
N GLY A 53 3.27 -7.08 -2.72
CA GLY A 53 2.09 -7.23 -3.55
C GLY A 53 1.02 -8.13 -2.94
N GLY A 54 0.10 -8.60 -3.78
CA GLY A 54 -1.13 -9.27 -3.37
C GLY A 54 -2.37 -8.44 -3.69
N SER A 55 -3.56 -8.96 -3.43
CA SER A 55 -4.82 -8.28 -3.77
C SER A 55 -4.85 -6.84 -3.26
N SER A 56 -5.07 -5.88 -4.15
CA SER A 56 -4.94 -4.42 -3.96
C SER A 56 -3.53 -3.89 -3.67
N LYS A 57 -2.63 -4.73 -3.19
CA LYS A 57 -1.25 -4.35 -2.85
C LYS A 57 -0.39 -4.20 -4.10
N GLY A 58 -0.52 -5.11 -5.07
CA GLY A 58 0.12 -4.99 -6.38
C GLY A 58 -0.24 -3.68 -7.09
N HIS A 59 -1.49 -3.21 -6.91
CA HIS A 59 -1.93 -1.90 -7.42
C HIS A 59 -1.11 -0.76 -6.79
N LEU A 60 -0.94 -0.76 -5.45
CA LEU A 60 -0.13 0.25 -4.76
C LEU A 60 1.32 0.25 -5.23
N VAL A 61 1.94 -0.94 -5.38
CA VAL A 61 3.35 -1.04 -5.83
C VAL A 61 3.52 -0.49 -7.25
N ARG A 62 2.59 -0.83 -8.15
CA ARG A 62 2.60 -0.30 -9.52
C ARG A 62 2.38 1.23 -9.56
N GLU A 63 1.54 1.76 -8.68
CA GLU A 63 1.32 3.21 -8.56
C GLU A 63 2.53 3.93 -7.96
N ILE A 64 3.21 3.32 -6.96
CA ILE A 64 4.48 3.81 -6.41
C ILE A 64 5.53 3.91 -7.53
N ASP A 65 5.68 2.85 -8.32
CA ASP A 65 6.64 2.82 -9.44
C ASP A 65 6.28 3.87 -10.53
N ALA A 66 5.01 3.97 -10.90
CA ALA A 66 4.54 4.94 -11.89
C ALA A 66 4.79 6.40 -11.49
N LEU A 67 4.86 6.69 -10.20
CA LEU A 67 5.24 8.01 -9.65
C LEU A 67 6.75 8.20 -9.48
N GLY A 68 7.56 7.16 -9.68
CA GLY A 68 9.02 7.20 -9.54
C GLY A 68 9.57 6.69 -8.22
N GLY A 69 8.77 5.91 -7.44
CA GLY A 69 9.22 5.22 -6.23
C GLY A 69 10.12 4.02 -6.50
N GLU A 70 10.57 3.34 -5.46
CA GLU A 70 11.63 2.32 -5.52
C GLU A 70 11.15 0.90 -5.24
N MET A 71 10.05 0.71 -4.51
CA MET A 71 9.59 -0.61 -4.04
C MET A 71 9.42 -1.62 -5.19
N GLY A 72 8.87 -1.21 -6.33
CA GLY A 72 8.70 -2.05 -7.51
C GLY A 72 10.04 -2.53 -8.06
N LYS A 73 10.99 -1.63 -8.24
CA LYS A 73 12.35 -1.93 -8.72
C LYS A 73 13.11 -2.85 -7.77
N ASN A 74 12.97 -2.60 -6.47
CA ASN A 74 13.67 -3.38 -5.45
C ASN A 74 13.16 -4.82 -5.37
N ILE A 75 11.83 -5.03 -5.46
CA ILE A 75 11.29 -6.40 -5.46
C ILE A 75 11.62 -7.15 -6.75
N ASP A 76 11.62 -6.49 -7.92
CA ASP A 76 11.96 -7.12 -9.20
C ASP A 76 13.41 -7.66 -9.26
N LYS A 77 14.32 -7.04 -8.48
CA LYS A 77 15.71 -7.50 -8.33
C LYS A 77 15.87 -8.64 -7.32
N THR A 78 14.94 -8.80 -6.38
CA THR A 78 15.14 -9.61 -5.17
C THR A 78 14.05 -10.65 -4.93
N MET A 79 13.08 -10.74 -5.82
CA MET A 79 12.03 -11.76 -5.76
C MET A 79 12.59 -13.17 -6.06
N ILE A 80 12.01 -14.17 -5.39
CA ILE A 80 12.31 -15.58 -5.54
C ILE A 80 11.12 -16.40 -6.06
N GLN A 81 9.94 -15.80 -6.09
CA GLN A 81 8.75 -16.32 -6.76
C GLN A 81 7.82 -15.15 -7.12
N ILE A 82 7.07 -15.26 -8.22
CA ILE A 82 6.06 -14.29 -8.62
C ILE A 82 4.78 -15.01 -9.06
N LYS A 83 3.64 -14.38 -8.76
CA LYS A 83 2.30 -14.86 -9.11
C LYS A 83 1.37 -13.72 -9.49
N MET A 84 0.47 -13.99 -10.46
CA MET A 84 -0.70 -13.14 -10.71
C MET A 84 -1.90 -13.69 -9.94
N LEU A 85 -2.42 -12.93 -9.01
CA LEU A 85 -3.61 -13.29 -8.22
C LEU A 85 -4.89 -12.86 -8.92
N ASN A 86 -5.98 -13.58 -8.62
CA ASN A 86 -7.35 -13.29 -9.12
C ASN A 86 -7.51 -13.42 -10.64
N THR A 87 -6.71 -14.23 -11.32
CA THR A 87 -6.77 -14.43 -12.77
C THR A 87 -8.10 -15.01 -13.25
N SER A 88 -8.83 -15.71 -12.39
CA SER A 88 -10.22 -16.19 -12.67
C SER A 88 -11.28 -15.09 -12.63
N LYS A 89 -10.90 -13.86 -12.27
CA LYS A 89 -11.79 -12.69 -12.22
C LYS A 89 -11.40 -11.70 -13.33
N GLY A 90 -12.17 -10.62 -13.48
CA GLY A 90 -11.84 -9.58 -14.46
C GLY A 90 -10.59 -8.76 -14.08
N PRO A 91 -10.00 -8.01 -15.04
CA PRO A 91 -8.72 -7.31 -14.91
C PRO A 91 -8.70 -6.26 -13.77
N ALA A 92 -9.85 -5.77 -13.36
CA ALA A 92 -10.00 -4.81 -12.26
C ALA A 92 -9.44 -5.26 -10.91
N VAL A 93 -9.18 -6.56 -10.72
CA VAL A 93 -8.68 -7.13 -9.47
C VAL A 93 -7.47 -8.05 -9.65
N HIS A 94 -6.95 -8.19 -10.88
CA HIS A 94 -5.67 -8.85 -11.11
C HIS A 94 -4.59 -8.15 -10.29
N SER A 95 -3.73 -8.90 -9.62
CA SER A 95 -2.74 -8.29 -8.74
C SER A 95 -1.50 -9.15 -8.62
N LEU A 96 -0.34 -8.54 -8.86
CA LEU A 96 0.96 -9.17 -8.70
C LEU A 96 1.25 -9.42 -7.22
N ARG A 97 1.89 -10.58 -6.95
CA ARG A 97 2.48 -10.91 -5.65
C ARG A 97 3.81 -11.59 -5.88
N ALA A 98 4.87 -11.05 -5.29
CA ALA A 98 6.19 -11.65 -5.30
C ALA A 98 6.63 -12.06 -3.90
N GLN A 99 7.19 -13.27 -3.79
CA GLN A 99 7.94 -13.71 -2.63
C GLN A 99 9.34 -13.09 -2.70
N ALA A 100 9.75 -12.40 -1.66
CA ALA A 100 11.06 -11.76 -1.59
C ALA A 100 12.10 -12.68 -0.95
N ASP A 101 13.34 -12.62 -1.43
CA ASP A 101 14.48 -12.92 -0.56
C ASP A 101 14.64 -11.75 0.40
N ARG A 102 14.24 -11.96 1.65
CA ARG A 102 14.16 -10.90 2.67
C ARG A 102 15.49 -10.18 2.86
N LYS A 103 16.60 -10.92 2.90
CA LYS A 103 17.92 -10.33 3.15
C LYS A 103 18.46 -9.58 1.94
N ARG A 104 18.24 -10.12 0.74
CA ARG A 104 18.61 -9.42 -0.50
C ARG A 104 17.78 -8.16 -0.70
N TYR A 105 16.48 -8.20 -0.39
CA TYR A 105 15.60 -7.03 -0.45
C TYR A 105 16.09 -5.89 0.47
N GLN A 106 16.47 -6.23 1.72
CA GLN A 106 17.04 -5.27 2.66
C GLN A 106 18.37 -4.69 2.18
N ALA A 107 19.28 -5.57 1.71
CA ALA A 107 20.61 -5.16 1.24
C ALA A 107 20.52 -4.25 0.00
N GLU A 108 19.66 -4.59 -0.96
CA GLU A 108 19.46 -3.78 -2.17
C GLU A 108 18.86 -2.41 -1.85
N MET A 109 17.84 -2.34 -0.98
CA MET A 109 17.26 -1.07 -0.58
C MET A 109 18.25 -0.20 0.21
N LYS A 110 19.01 -0.81 1.14
CA LYS A 110 20.08 -0.11 1.87
C LYS A 110 21.12 0.48 0.91
N HIS A 111 21.56 -0.33 -0.05
CA HIS A 111 22.53 0.11 -1.07
C HIS A 111 21.96 1.25 -1.95
N THR A 112 20.69 1.19 -2.32
CA THR A 112 20.01 2.26 -3.06
C THR A 112 20.00 3.57 -2.26
N LEU A 113 19.68 3.52 -0.95
CA LEU A 113 19.72 4.70 -0.08
C LEU A 113 21.13 5.27 0.05
N GLU A 114 22.15 4.42 0.27
CA GLU A 114 23.54 4.83 0.47
C GLU A 114 24.16 5.46 -0.78
N LYS A 115 23.72 5.07 -1.98
CA LYS A 115 24.16 5.63 -3.26
C LYS A 115 23.42 6.90 -3.68
N GLN A 116 22.27 7.19 -3.07
CA GLN A 116 21.43 8.30 -3.50
C GLN A 116 22.11 9.63 -3.19
N GLU A 117 22.33 10.45 -4.21
CA GLU A 117 22.78 11.83 -4.05
C GLU A 117 21.80 12.63 -3.17
N ASN A 118 22.31 13.61 -2.44
CA ASN A 118 21.57 14.44 -1.48
C ASN A 118 20.96 13.65 -0.30
N LEU A 119 21.35 12.41 -0.07
CA LEU A 119 20.84 11.57 1.03
C LEU A 119 21.99 11.08 1.91
N GLU A 120 21.88 11.32 3.21
CA GLU A 120 22.73 10.72 4.23
C GLU A 120 21.94 9.70 5.06
N VAL A 121 22.50 8.52 5.27
CA VAL A 121 21.93 7.44 6.09
C VAL A 121 22.69 7.37 7.41
N LYS A 122 21.97 7.46 8.54
CA LYS A 122 22.58 7.40 9.87
C LYS A 122 21.87 6.40 10.79
N GLN A 123 22.67 5.70 11.60
CA GLN A 123 22.15 4.96 12.72
C GLN A 123 21.97 5.89 13.92
N GLY A 124 20.80 5.87 14.54
CA GLY A 124 20.51 6.64 15.75
C GLY A 124 19.03 6.60 16.09
N GLU A 125 18.70 6.78 17.34
CA GLU A 125 17.34 6.97 17.83
C GLU A 125 17.05 8.47 17.94
N ILE A 126 16.00 8.95 17.29
CA ILE A 126 15.49 10.32 17.49
C ILE A 126 14.62 10.32 18.75
N VAL A 127 14.99 11.18 19.69
CA VAL A 127 14.33 11.27 20.99
C VAL A 127 13.57 12.57 21.19
N ASN A 128 13.89 13.61 20.40
CA ASN A 128 13.25 14.92 20.51
C ASN A 128 13.04 15.58 19.15
N ILE A 129 11.92 16.29 19.02
CA ILE A 129 11.56 17.17 17.90
C ILE A 129 11.25 18.53 18.52
N GLU A 130 12.03 19.52 18.19
CA GLU A 130 11.82 20.89 18.64
C GLU A 130 10.83 21.60 17.73
N VAL A 131 9.77 22.15 18.33
CA VAL A 131 8.75 22.96 17.65
C VAL A 131 8.78 24.37 18.25
N LYS A 132 8.97 25.40 17.41
CA LYS A 132 8.90 26.81 17.77
C LYS A 132 7.83 27.50 16.93
N ASP A 133 6.98 28.25 17.57
CA ASP A 133 5.90 29.02 16.91
C ASP A 133 5.05 28.15 15.96
N GLY A 134 4.75 26.89 16.38
CA GLY A 134 3.99 25.92 15.61
C GLY A 134 4.75 25.30 14.41
N LYS A 135 6.09 25.47 14.33
CA LYS A 135 6.91 24.99 13.23
C LYS A 135 8.05 24.11 13.73
N VAL A 136 8.36 23.02 13.02
CA VAL A 136 9.54 22.19 13.33
C VAL A 136 10.81 22.98 13.03
N VAL A 137 11.83 22.85 13.90
CA VAL A 137 13.11 23.57 13.75
C VAL A 137 14.33 22.66 13.90
N SER A 138 14.23 21.60 14.70
CA SER A 138 15.33 20.65 14.89
C SER A 138 14.85 19.30 15.37
N ILE A 139 15.72 18.29 15.20
CA ILE A 139 15.60 16.97 15.82
C ILE A 139 16.84 16.68 16.65
N GLU A 140 16.70 15.84 17.68
CA GLU A 140 17.80 15.45 18.55
C GLU A 140 17.85 13.93 18.71
N THR A 141 19.07 13.38 18.64
CA THR A 141 19.32 11.97 18.87
C THR A 141 19.52 11.68 20.36
N ASP A 142 19.43 10.42 20.72
CA ASP A 142 19.68 9.90 22.10
C ASP A 142 21.09 10.19 22.62
N VAL A 143 22.06 10.38 21.73
CA VAL A 143 23.44 10.76 22.06
C VAL A 143 23.67 12.28 22.06
N GLY A 144 22.61 13.09 21.87
CA GLY A 144 22.64 14.55 21.97
C GLY A 144 23.05 15.28 20.70
N ALA A 145 23.07 14.62 19.55
CA ALA A 145 23.32 15.29 18.27
C ALA A 145 22.05 16.03 17.81
N ILE A 146 22.15 17.36 17.62
CA ILE A 146 21.06 18.23 17.17
C ILE A 146 21.25 18.56 15.70
N TYR A 147 20.22 18.30 14.88
CA TYR A 147 20.17 18.65 13.48
C TYR A 147 19.07 19.68 13.24
N LYS A 148 19.44 20.83 12.66
CA LYS A 148 18.46 21.79 12.16
C LYS A 148 17.81 21.26 10.91
N ILE A 149 16.48 21.43 10.79
CA ILE A 149 15.69 20.92 9.68
C ILE A 149 14.61 21.92 9.29
N LYS A 150 14.13 21.82 8.04
CA LYS A 150 12.95 22.56 7.57
C LYS A 150 11.68 21.72 7.71
N THR A 151 11.77 20.40 7.50
CA THR A 151 10.67 19.46 7.65
C THR A 151 11.17 18.15 8.24
N VAL A 152 10.26 17.43 8.94
CA VAL A 152 10.52 16.07 9.44
C VAL A 152 9.39 15.14 8.99
N ILE A 153 9.76 13.92 8.59
CA ILE A 153 8.82 12.84 8.21
C ILE A 153 8.98 11.71 9.21
N LEU A 154 7.92 11.43 9.99
CA LEU A 154 7.89 10.32 10.93
C LEU A 154 7.41 9.04 10.23
N ALA A 155 8.27 8.02 10.20
CA ALA A 155 8.03 6.73 9.58
C ALA A 155 8.40 5.58 10.53
N THR A 156 7.97 5.69 11.79
CA THR A 156 8.45 4.91 12.94
C THR A 156 7.99 3.45 12.98
N GLY A 157 7.03 3.06 12.13
CA GLY A 157 6.57 1.68 12.03
C GLY A 157 6.04 1.13 13.36
N THR A 158 6.42 -0.11 13.68
CA THR A 158 6.06 -0.79 14.94
C THR A 158 7.08 -0.57 16.06
N TYR A 159 8.06 0.32 15.86
CA TYR A 159 9.12 0.58 16.85
C TYR A 159 8.72 1.64 17.88
N LEU A 160 7.74 2.52 17.54
CA LEU A 160 7.30 3.60 18.43
C LEU A 160 6.61 3.01 19.65
N LYS A 161 7.30 3.05 20.81
CA LYS A 161 6.90 2.41 22.07
C LYS A 161 6.50 0.94 21.89
N GLY A 162 7.29 0.22 21.03
CA GLY A 162 7.05 -1.16 20.68
C GLY A 162 7.15 -2.09 21.88
N LYS A 163 6.18 -3.01 22.02
CA LYS A 163 6.18 -4.04 23.07
C LYS A 163 5.71 -5.36 22.49
N ILE A 164 6.55 -6.38 22.60
CA ILE A 164 6.25 -7.74 22.15
C ILE A 164 5.63 -8.58 23.26
N PHE A 165 4.80 -9.57 22.87
CA PHE A 165 4.11 -10.50 23.76
C PHE A 165 4.18 -11.93 23.23
N ILE A 166 4.55 -12.88 24.08
CA ILE A 166 4.54 -14.33 23.83
C ILE A 166 3.98 -15.00 25.08
N GLY A 167 2.69 -15.34 25.08
CA GLY A 167 2.01 -15.77 26.30
C GLY A 167 2.16 -14.74 27.41
N GLU A 168 2.58 -15.20 28.57
CA GLU A 168 2.77 -14.39 29.76
C GLU A 168 4.04 -13.49 29.70
N TYR A 169 4.93 -13.75 28.73
CA TYR A 169 6.15 -12.95 28.54
C TYR A 169 5.87 -11.68 27.75
N SER A 170 6.41 -10.56 28.22
CA SER A 170 6.41 -9.30 27.46
C SER A 170 7.73 -8.56 27.61
N LYS A 171 8.11 -7.84 26.56
CA LYS A 171 9.34 -7.04 26.52
C LYS A 171 9.15 -5.80 25.66
N GLU A 172 9.65 -4.65 26.12
CA GLU A 172 9.82 -3.47 25.28
C GLU A 172 10.86 -3.74 24.21
N SER A 173 10.41 -3.85 22.97
CA SER A 173 11.24 -4.19 21.81
C SER A 173 10.47 -3.88 20.53
N GLY A 174 11.20 -3.52 19.48
CA GLY A 174 10.72 -3.64 18.10
C GLY A 174 10.84 -5.07 17.59
N PRO A 175 10.45 -5.31 16.32
CA PRO A 175 10.60 -6.59 15.65
C PRO A 175 12.06 -7.06 15.59
N ASP A 176 12.23 -8.38 15.51
CA ASP A 176 13.54 -9.05 15.35
C ASP A 176 14.59 -8.68 16.43
N GLY A 177 14.15 -8.29 17.62
CA GLY A 177 15.02 -7.95 18.74
C GLY A 177 15.66 -6.56 18.67
N VAL A 178 15.28 -5.74 17.70
CA VAL A 178 15.73 -4.34 17.61
C VAL A 178 15.05 -3.50 18.70
N ALA A 179 15.75 -2.51 19.24
CA ALA A 179 15.23 -1.65 20.33
C ALA A 179 13.93 -0.92 19.94
N ALA A 180 13.08 -0.64 20.92
CA ALA A 180 11.92 0.22 20.77
C ALA A 180 12.30 1.69 20.96
N ALA A 181 11.64 2.61 20.24
CA ALA A 181 11.77 4.06 20.38
C ALA A 181 10.75 4.58 21.42
N ASN A 182 11.15 4.61 22.68
CA ASN A 182 10.22 4.98 23.76
C ASN A 182 10.16 6.50 23.99
N LYS A 183 11.31 7.19 23.98
CA LYS A 183 11.40 8.63 24.28
C LYS A 183 10.69 9.51 23.24
N LEU A 184 10.66 9.09 21.99
CA LEU A 184 9.97 9.83 20.93
C LEU A 184 8.44 9.89 21.17
N SER A 185 7.83 8.82 21.69
CA SER A 185 6.40 8.84 22.08
C SER A 185 6.10 9.92 23.13
N ASP A 186 6.98 10.04 24.14
CA ASP A 186 6.81 11.06 25.17
C ASP A 186 7.00 12.48 24.58
N CYS A 187 7.98 12.65 23.70
CA CYS A 187 8.17 13.91 22.97
C CYS A 187 6.92 14.29 22.16
N LEU A 188 6.34 13.35 21.40
CA LEU A 188 5.14 13.62 20.59
C LEU A 188 3.95 14.07 21.47
N LYS A 189 3.74 13.43 22.62
CA LYS A 189 2.73 13.87 23.60
C LYS A 189 2.98 15.29 24.12
N ASN A 190 4.26 15.60 24.44
CA ASN A 190 4.65 16.91 24.95
C ASN A 190 4.43 18.06 23.95
N ILE A 191 4.51 17.78 22.64
CA ILE A 191 4.19 18.76 21.60
C ILE A 191 2.71 18.75 21.18
N GLY A 192 1.85 18.04 21.95
CA GLY A 192 0.39 18.07 21.80
C GLY A 192 -0.18 17.06 20.80
N ILE A 193 0.54 15.97 20.50
CA ILE A 193 0.06 14.91 19.62
C ILE A 193 -0.54 13.76 20.45
N ASP A 194 -1.82 13.48 20.24
CA ASP A 194 -2.49 12.36 20.87
C ASP A 194 -2.08 11.03 20.20
N LEU A 195 -1.70 10.06 21.02
CA LEU A 195 -1.30 8.73 20.58
C LEU A 195 -2.34 7.70 21.01
N VAL A 196 -2.58 6.74 20.12
CA VAL A 196 -3.41 5.56 20.35
C VAL A 196 -2.57 4.30 20.18
N ARG A 197 -3.01 3.16 20.76
CA ARG A 197 -2.28 1.90 20.66
C ARG A 197 -2.94 0.95 19.66
N PHE A 198 -2.12 0.44 18.72
CA PHE A 198 -2.51 -0.66 17.85
C PHE A 198 -1.60 -1.87 18.08
N LYS A 199 -2.09 -3.03 17.65
CA LYS A 199 -1.31 -4.26 17.69
C LYS A 199 -1.26 -4.91 16.32
N THR A 200 -0.18 -5.63 16.06
CA THR A 200 -0.08 -6.60 14.97
C THR A 200 0.61 -7.85 15.49
N GLY A 201 0.94 -8.80 14.60
CA GLY A 201 1.64 -10.00 15.00
C GLY A 201 2.30 -10.69 13.81
N THR A 202 3.15 -11.64 14.12
CA THR A 202 3.85 -12.47 13.14
C THR A 202 3.78 -13.94 13.55
N PRO A 203 3.74 -14.91 12.61
CA PRO A 203 3.81 -16.33 12.94
C PRO A 203 5.23 -16.77 13.29
N ALA A 204 5.34 -18.00 13.75
CA ALA A 204 6.62 -18.64 14.00
C ALA A 204 7.44 -18.82 12.72
N ARG A 205 8.74 -18.97 12.88
CA ARG A 205 9.69 -19.41 11.85
C ARG A 205 10.11 -20.83 12.16
N ILE A 206 10.10 -21.66 11.13
CA ILE A 206 10.37 -23.11 11.22
C ILE A 206 11.59 -23.45 10.37
N ASN A 207 12.43 -24.36 10.89
CA ASN A 207 13.56 -24.89 10.13
C ASN A 207 13.04 -25.79 8.99
N LYS A 208 13.37 -25.48 7.75
CA LYS A 208 12.97 -26.19 6.52
C LYS A 208 13.23 -27.71 6.62
N ARG A 209 14.34 -28.12 7.23
CA ARG A 209 14.73 -29.53 7.37
C ARG A 209 13.80 -30.35 8.25
N SER A 210 13.01 -29.71 9.11
CA SER A 210 12.03 -30.35 9.99
C SER A 210 10.62 -30.47 9.38
N ILE A 211 10.45 -30.05 8.12
CA ILE A 211 9.15 -29.99 7.44
C ILE A 211 9.02 -31.17 6.46
N ASP A 212 7.90 -31.87 6.52
CA ASP A 212 7.53 -32.93 5.56
C ASP A 212 6.65 -32.33 4.43
N PHE A 213 7.29 -31.83 3.40
CA PHE A 213 6.61 -31.23 2.26
C PHE A 213 5.74 -32.20 1.45
N SER A 214 5.94 -33.51 1.58
CA SER A 214 5.14 -34.52 0.87
C SER A 214 3.66 -34.52 1.29
N LYS A 215 3.34 -33.95 2.46
CA LYS A 215 1.99 -33.80 3.00
C LYS A 215 1.34 -32.46 2.65
N MET A 216 1.98 -31.63 1.84
CA MET A 216 1.52 -30.29 1.52
C MET A 216 1.25 -30.13 0.02
N GLU A 217 0.38 -29.20 -0.30
CA GLU A 217 0.08 -28.82 -1.70
C GLU A 217 1.12 -27.80 -2.20
N VAL A 218 1.80 -28.13 -3.29
CA VAL A 218 2.81 -27.26 -3.90
C VAL A 218 2.14 -26.04 -4.55
N GLN A 219 2.65 -24.86 -4.25
CA GLN A 219 2.20 -23.58 -4.79
C GLN A 219 3.32 -22.99 -5.66
N LYS A 220 3.30 -23.33 -6.95
CA LYS A 220 4.29 -22.85 -7.94
C LYS A 220 4.06 -21.39 -8.30
N GLY A 221 5.14 -20.69 -8.64
CA GLY A 221 5.06 -19.38 -9.28
C GLY A 221 4.59 -19.48 -10.74
N ASP A 222 4.16 -18.36 -11.29
CA ASP A 222 3.70 -18.24 -12.67
C ASP A 222 4.89 -17.91 -13.59
N LYS A 223 4.83 -18.33 -14.86
CA LYS A 223 5.83 -18.02 -15.89
C LYS A 223 5.36 -16.87 -16.77
N GLY A 224 6.30 -16.12 -17.34
CA GLY A 224 6.00 -15.04 -18.28
C GLY A 224 5.18 -13.89 -17.68
N ILE A 225 5.31 -13.67 -16.36
CA ILE A 225 4.64 -12.58 -15.65
C ILE A 225 5.44 -11.30 -15.79
N GLU A 226 4.73 -10.18 -15.92
CA GLU A 226 5.29 -8.83 -15.93
C GLU A 226 6.01 -8.50 -14.63
N ALA A 227 7.05 -7.66 -14.72
CA ALA A 227 7.70 -7.08 -13.55
C ALA A 227 6.78 -6.09 -12.82
N PHE A 228 7.08 -5.74 -11.58
CA PHE A 228 6.34 -4.68 -10.87
C PHE A 228 6.69 -3.29 -11.41
N SER A 229 7.95 -3.04 -11.72
CA SER A 229 8.36 -1.79 -12.34
C SER A 229 8.02 -1.78 -13.83
N PHE A 230 7.56 -0.63 -14.32
CA PHE A 230 7.35 -0.39 -15.75
C PHE A 230 8.66 -0.13 -16.52
N GLU A 231 9.80 -0.05 -15.81
CA GLU A 231 11.13 0.08 -16.42
C GLU A 231 11.83 -1.27 -16.61
N ASP A 232 11.42 -2.30 -15.87
CA ASP A 232 12.05 -3.61 -15.87
C ASP A 232 11.38 -4.53 -16.91
N GLU A 233 12.22 -5.24 -17.67
CA GLU A 233 11.76 -6.33 -18.52
C GLU A 233 11.45 -7.57 -17.68
N PRO A 234 10.42 -8.35 -18.02
CA PRO A 234 10.16 -9.63 -17.38
C PRO A 234 11.39 -10.53 -17.48
N LYS A 235 11.85 -11.06 -16.36
CA LYS A 235 12.99 -11.96 -16.29
C LYS A 235 12.53 -13.37 -16.01
N ASP A 236 12.95 -14.32 -16.85
CA ASP A 236 12.86 -15.73 -16.49
C ASP A 236 13.96 -16.04 -15.47
N PHE A 237 13.56 -16.57 -14.32
CA PHE A 237 14.45 -17.02 -13.26
C PHE A 237 13.92 -18.32 -12.64
N GLU A 238 14.80 -19.08 -12.02
CA GLU A 238 14.39 -20.28 -11.30
C GLU A 238 13.63 -19.89 -10.04
N GLN A 239 12.32 -20.22 -10.01
CA GLN A 239 11.43 -19.87 -8.92
C GLN A 239 11.40 -20.96 -7.86
N VAL A 240 11.35 -20.56 -6.59
CA VAL A 240 11.17 -21.48 -5.46
C VAL A 240 9.69 -21.73 -5.21
N ASP A 241 9.36 -22.95 -4.77
CA ASP A 241 7.99 -23.31 -4.44
C ASP A 241 7.61 -22.84 -3.03
N CYS A 242 6.37 -22.38 -2.88
CA CYS A 242 5.69 -22.27 -1.60
C CYS A 242 4.77 -23.49 -1.42
N TYR A 243 4.28 -23.71 -0.21
CA TYR A 243 3.45 -24.87 0.09
C TYR A 243 2.21 -24.47 0.88
N LEU A 244 1.13 -25.21 0.72
CA LEU A 244 -0.13 -25.01 1.42
C LEU A 244 -0.46 -26.24 2.26
N THR A 245 -0.76 -26.00 3.52
CA THR A 245 -1.32 -26.97 4.47
C THR A 245 -2.48 -26.35 5.26
N TYR A 246 -3.05 -27.09 6.19
CA TYR A 246 -4.25 -26.65 6.91
C TYR A 246 -4.17 -27.01 8.39
N THR A 247 -4.72 -26.14 9.23
CA THR A 247 -5.09 -26.50 10.59
C THR A 247 -6.19 -27.56 10.57
N ASN A 248 -6.44 -28.19 11.70
CA ASN A 248 -7.49 -29.19 11.86
C ASN A 248 -8.11 -29.09 13.27
N GLU A 249 -9.07 -29.96 13.59
CA GLU A 249 -9.78 -29.92 14.88
C GLU A 249 -8.85 -30.13 16.08
N LYS A 250 -7.78 -30.92 15.93
CA LYS A 250 -6.78 -31.08 17.00
C LYS A 250 -6.05 -29.77 17.24
N THR A 251 -5.67 -29.06 16.18
CA THR A 251 -5.05 -27.73 16.26
C THR A 251 -5.99 -26.74 16.96
N HIS A 252 -7.26 -26.72 16.56
CA HIS A 252 -8.28 -25.83 17.14
C HIS A 252 -8.54 -26.16 18.62
N LYS A 253 -8.50 -27.44 19.00
CA LYS A 253 -8.64 -27.86 20.40
C LYS A 253 -7.47 -27.35 21.25
N VAL A 254 -6.23 -27.50 20.80
CA VAL A 254 -5.06 -26.98 21.51
C VAL A 254 -5.19 -25.48 21.74
N ILE A 255 -5.65 -24.73 20.72
CA ILE A 255 -5.85 -23.29 20.84
C ILE A 255 -6.94 -22.96 21.86
N ARG A 256 -8.12 -23.59 21.76
CA ARG A 256 -9.25 -23.32 22.67
C ARG A 256 -8.91 -23.63 24.13
N ASP A 257 -8.22 -24.74 24.38
CA ASP A 257 -7.82 -25.15 25.74
C ASP A 257 -6.83 -24.15 26.40
N ASN A 258 -6.11 -23.36 25.57
CA ASN A 258 -5.08 -22.42 26.03
C ASN A 258 -5.41 -20.93 25.80
N LEU A 259 -6.66 -20.58 25.42
CA LEU A 259 -7.04 -19.17 25.20
C LEU A 259 -6.78 -18.28 26.42
N HIS A 260 -6.93 -18.80 27.63
CA HIS A 260 -6.68 -18.09 28.89
C HIS A 260 -5.21 -17.66 29.05
N ARG A 261 -4.27 -18.29 28.32
CA ARG A 261 -2.83 -17.95 28.30
C ARG A 261 -2.47 -16.99 27.16
N SER A 262 -3.42 -16.63 26.29
CA SER A 262 -3.20 -15.64 25.24
C SER A 262 -3.22 -14.24 25.84
N PRO A 263 -2.19 -13.40 25.64
CA PRO A 263 -2.15 -12.02 26.12
C PRO A 263 -3.35 -11.17 25.64
N LEU A 264 -3.89 -11.50 24.46
CA LEU A 264 -5.07 -10.85 23.90
C LEU A 264 -6.32 -11.15 24.73
N TYR A 265 -6.55 -12.42 25.08
CA TYR A 265 -7.73 -12.86 25.83
C TYR A 265 -7.56 -12.67 27.35
N ALA A 266 -6.33 -12.60 27.84
CA ALA A 266 -6.00 -12.27 29.23
C ALA A 266 -6.02 -10.75 29.53
N GLY A 267 -6.31 -9.89 28.55
CA GLY A 267 -6.37 -8.43 28.74
C GLY A 267 -5.00 -7.76 28.95
N MET A 268 -3.90 -8.42 28.59
CA MET A 268 -2.55 -7.84 28.68
C MET A 268 -2.24 -6.91 27.50
N ILE A 269 -2.90 -7.12 26.35
CA ILE A 269 -2.77 -6.33 25.14
C ILE A 269 -3.90 -5.29 25.16
N GLU A 270 -3.55 -4.01 25.14
CA GLU A 270 -4.47 -2.88 25.10
C GLU A 270 -4.80 -2.47 23.66
N GLY A 271 -3.85 -2.70 22.74
CA GLY A 271 -3.91 -2.27 21.35
C GLY A 271 -4.95 -3.01 20.52
N THR A 272 -5.71 -2.28 19.71
CA THR A 272 -6.63 -2.87 18.75
C THR A 272 -5.89 -3.57 17.61
N GLY A 273 -6.26 -4.81 17.31
CA GLY A 273 -5.66 -5.62 16.24
C GLY A 273 -6.34 -5.45 14.87
N PRO A 274 -5.65 -5.80 13.77
CA PRO A 274 -6.19 -5.67 12.43
C PRO A 274 -7.30 -6.70 12.15
N ARG A 275 -8.44 -6.24 11.64
CA ARG A 275 -9.59 -7.07 11.30
C ARG A 275 -9.28 -8.12 10.22
N TYR A 276 -8.45 -7.76 9.24
CA TYR A 276 -8.15 -8.59 8.06
C TYR A 276 -6.85 -9.40 8.15
N CYS A 277 -6.18 -9.35 9.29
CA CYS A 277 -5.04 -10.23 9.62
C CYS A 277 -5.15 -10.67 11.07
N PRO A 278 -6.24 -11.38 11.43
CA PRO A 278 -6.42 -11.86 12.79
C PRO A 278 -5.38 -12.93 13.11
N SER A 279 -5.04 -13.07 14.39
CA SER A 279 -4.23 -14.19 14.88
C SER A 279 -4.97 -15.52 14.66
N ILE A 280 -4.26 -16.64 14.75
CA ILE A 280 -4.90 -17.95 14.58
C ILE A 280 -5.91 -18.22 15.69
N GLU A 281 -5.66 -17.79 16.93
CA GLU A 281 -6.60 -17.86 18.02
C GLU A 281 -7.88 -17.05 17.74
N ASP A 282 -7.78 -15.85 17.17
CA ASP A 282 -8.92 -15.06 16.74
C ASP A 282 -9.72 -15.75 15.62
N LYS A 283 -9.05 -16.40 14.67
CA LYS A 283 -9.74 -17.15 13.59
C LYS A 283 -10.54 -18.31 14.16
N VAL A 284 -9.94 -19.07 15.07
CA VAL A 284 -10.59 -20.25 15.68
C VAL A 284 -11.80 -19.86 16.54
N VAL A 285 -11.74 -18.69 17.20
CA VAL A 285 -12.87 -18.18 17.99
C VAL A 285 -13.96 -17.57 17.11
N ARG A 286 -13.59 -16.66 16.20
CA ARG A 286 -14.54 -15.91 15.36
C ARG A 286 -15.21 -16.76 14.27
N PHE A 287 -14.50 -17.76 13.76
CA PHE A 287 -14.96 -18.66 12.70
C PHE A 287 -14.97 -20.11 13.20
N SER A 288 -15.61 -20.32 14.32
CA SER A 288 -15.68 -21.62 15.00
C SER A 288 -16.40 -22.72 14.19
N ASP A 289 -17.21 -22.33 13.19
CA ASP A 289 -17.86 -23.20 12.23
C ASP A 289 -16.90 -23.76 11.15
N LYS A 290 -15.71 -23.16 11.00
CA LYS A 290 -14.73 -23.60 10.01
C LYS A 290 -13.89 -24.77 10.56
N PRO A 291 -13.87 -25.94 9.89
CA PRO A 291 -13.14 -27.10 10.35
C PRO A 291 -11.62 -26.97 10.18
N ARG A 292 -11.18 -26.02 9.35
CA ARG A 292 -9.76 -25.79 9.05
C ARG A 292 -9.50 -24.37 8.56
N HIS A 293 -8.27 -23.89 8.75
CA HIS A 293 -7.74 -22.64 8.22
C HIS A 293 -6.48 -22.93 7.41
N GLN A 294 -6.26 -22.14 6.35
CA GLN A 294 -5.08 -22.24 5.50
C GLN A 294 -3.82 -21.78 6.24
N ALA A 295 -2.73 -22.51 6.04
CA ALA A 295 -1.38 -22.16 6.46
C ALA A 295 -0.44 -22.31 5.25
N PHE A 296 0.15 -21.19 4.79
CA PHE A 296 1.15 -21.22 3.73
C PHE A 296 2.54 -21.29 4.33
N VAL A 297 3.35 -22.21 3.81
CA VAL A 297 4.75 -22.39 4.18
C VAL A 297 5.60 -21.75 3.11
N GLU A 298 6.27 -20.67 3.45
CA GLU A 298 6.93 -19.76 2.51
C GLU A 298 8.42 -19.61 2.85
N PRO A 299 9.34 -19.74 1.89
CA PRO A 299 10.76 -19.50 2.12
C PRO A 299 11.02 -18.02 2.43
N VAL A 300 11.90 -17.74 3.37
CA VAL A 300 12.28 -16.37 3.76
C VAL A 300 13.40 -15.82 2.87
N GLY A 301 14.12 -16.69 2.17
CA GLY A 301 15.20 -16.35 1.27
C GLY A 301 15.85 -17.60 0.68
N LEU A 302 16.83 -17.41 -0.21
CA LEU A 302 17.54 -18.51 -0.86
C LEU A 302 18.67 -19.07 0.01
N ASP A 303 19.31 -18.24 0.81
CA ASP A 303 20.50 -18.56 1.60
C ASP A 303 20.14 -18.80 3.08
N THR A 304 18.95 -19.37 3.35
CA THR A 304 18.48 -19.67 4.72
C THR A 304 17.55 -20.89 4.73
N GLU A 305 17.57 -21.65 5.82
CA GLU A 305 16.63 -22.74 6.08
C GLU A 305 15.37 -22.26 6.83
N GLU A 306 15.18 -20.94 6.99
CA GLU A 306 14.05 -20.38 7.72
C GLU A 306 12.81 -20.33 6.82
N MET A 307 11.70 -20.94 7.28
CA MET A 307 10.40 -20.92 6.60
C MET A 307 9.39 -20.10 7.43
N TYR A 308 8.64 -19.24 6.75
CA TYR A 308 7.56 -18.43 7.31
C TYR A 308 6.22 -19.16 7.17
N ILE A 309 5.41 -19.20 8.23
CA ILE A 309 4.13 -19.93 8.20
C ILE A 309 2.97 -18.94 8.17
N GLN A 310 2.66 -18.43 6.99
CA GLN A 310 1.62 -17.42 6.79
C GLN A 310 0.26 -17.96 7.23
N GLY A 311 -0.50 -17.11 7.95
CA GLY A 311 -1.83 -17.45 8.45
C GLY A 311 -1.84 -17.97 9.88
N MET A 312 -0.66 -18.23 10.47
CA MET A 312 -0.47 -18.78 11.81
C MET A 312 0.08 -17.75 12.82
N SER A 313 -0.14 -16.46 12.59
CA SER A 313 0.21 -15.42 13.55
C SER A 313 -0.45 -15.70 14.91
N SER A 314 0.31 -15.62 15.99
CA SER A 314 -0.15 -15.98 17.35
C SER A 314 0.58 -15.17 18.40
N SER A 315 -0.05 -15.03 19.56
CA SER A 315 0.59 -14.54 20.78
C SER A 315 0.59 -15.58 21.92
N LEU A 316 0.15 -16.79 21.66
CA LEU A 316 0.17 -17.89 22.61
C LEU A 316 1.60 -18.19 23.10
N PRO A 317 1.77 -18.78 24.30
CA PRO A 317 3.09 -19.20 24.80
C PRO A 317 3.78 -20.19 23.86
N GLU A 318 5.10 -20.22 23.85
CA GLU A 318 5.90 -21.02 22.92
C GLU A 318 5.59 -22.53 23.03
N ASP A 319 5.38 -23.06 24.23
CA ASP A 319 4.99 -24.45 24.45
C ASP A 319 3.66 -24.79 23.75
N VAL A 320 2.70 -23.89 23.81
CA VAL A 320 1.42 -24.04 23.13
C VAL A 320 1.57 -23.91 21.61
N GLN A 321 2.42 -23.00 21.15
CA GLN A 321 2.74 -22.86 19.72
C GLN A 321 3.34 -24.16 19.16
N ILE A 322 4.32 -24.75 19.84
CA ILE A 322 4.92 -26.03 19.45
C ILE A 322 3.83 -27.13 19.38
N ALA A 323 3.02 -27.24 20.45
CA ALA A 323 1.95 -28.24 20.51
C ALA A 323 0.94 -28.10 19.36
N LEU A 324 0.50 -26.87 19.03
CA LEU A 324 -0.46 -26.65 17.94
C LEU A 324 0.16 -26.92 16.55
N TYR A 325 1.41 -26.52 16.30
CA TYR A 325 2.08 -26.80 15.03
C TYR A 325 2.27 -28.29 14.79
N HIS A 326 2.61 -29.07 15.82
CA HIS A 326 2.76 -30.52 15.72
C HIS A 326 1.45 -31.27 15.42
N THR A 327 0.30 -30.60 15.40
CA THR A 327 -0.96 -31.18 14.92
C THR A 327 -1.23 -30.94 13.43
N ILE A 328 -0.43 -30.10 12.77
CA ILE A 328 -0.64 -29.69 11.39
C ILE A 328 0.08 -30.63 10.43
N PRO A 329 -0.57 -31.15 9.35
CA PRO A 329 0.06 -32.02 8.38
C PRO A 329 1.34 -31.42 7.78
N GLY A 330 2.43 -32.18 7.88
CA GLY A 330 3.76 -31.77 7.43
C GLY A 330 4.58 -30.97 8.43
N LEU A 331 3.99 -30.55 9.55
CA LEU A 331 4.65 -29.81 10.64
C LEU A 331 4.75 -30.63 11.93
N GLU A 332 4.50 -31.94 11.89
CA GLU A 332 4.46 -32.78 13.10
C GLU A 332 5.79 -32.86 13.85
N LYS A 333 6.89 -32.50 13.17
CA LYS A 333 8.26 -32.48 13.73
C LYS A 333 8.89 -31.08 13.60
N ALA A 334 8.06 -30.03 13.45
CA ALA A 334 8.52 -28.67 13.22
C ALA A 334 9.47 -28.18 14.33
N GLU A 335 10.68 -27.79 13.95
CA GLU A 335 11.66 -27.14 14.81
C GLU A 335 11.58 -25.63 14.67
N PHE A 336 11.29 -24.97 15.78
CA PHE A 336 11.15 -23.52 15.81
C PHE A 336 12.52 -22.83 15.80
N THR A 337 12.73 -21.93 14.86
CA THR A 337 13.87 -21.00 14.89
C THR A 337 13.50 -19.70 15.60
N ARG A 338 12.21 -19.32 15.56
CA ARG A 338 11.64 -18.18 16.30
C ARG A 338 10.18 -18.44 16.60
N PRO A 339 9.71 -18.17 17.84
CA PRO A 339 8.28 -18.23 18.15
C PRO A 339 7.52 -17.09 17.47
N ALA A 340 6.21 -17.29 17.28
CA ALA A 340 5.27 -16.22 16.94
C ALA A 340 5.16 -15.23 18.10
N TYR A 341 4.84 -13.97 17.79
CA TYR A 341 4.58 -12.95 18.80
C TYR A 341 3.55 -11.92 18.32
N ALA A 342 2.87 -11.29 19.27
CA ALA A 342 2.18 -10.03 19.02
C ALA A 342 3.09 -8.85 19.36
N ILE A 343 2.90 -7.73 18.67
CA ILE A 343 3.56 -6.47 18.99
C ILE A 343 2.53 -5.35 19.07
N GLU A 344 2.57 -4.59 20.14
CA GLU A 344 1.88 -3.30 20.28
C GLU A 344 2.82 -2.15 19.96
N TYR A 345 2.26 -1.06 19.45
CA TYR A 345 2.99 0.17 19.11
C TYR A 345 2.07 1.38 19.15
N ASP A 346 2.65 2.58 19.32
CA ASP A 346 1.93 3.82 19.30
C ASP A 346 1.72 4.30 17.85
N CYS A 347 0.54 4.90 17.60
CA CYS A 347 0.19 5.58 16.36
C CYS A 347 -0.72 6.78 16.66
N ILE A 348 -0.96 7.62 15.67
CA ILE A 348 -1.85 8.78 15.78
C ILE A 348 -3.25 8.46 15.25
N ASP A 349 -4.22 9.34 15.57
CA ASP A 349 -5.46 9.45 14.79
C ASP A 349 -5.14 10.17 13.47
N PRO A 350 -5.17 9.48 12.31
CA PRO A 350 -4.79 10.10 11.03
C PRO A 350 -5.74 11.18 10.55
N SER A 351 -6.91 11.36 11.19
CA SER A 351 -7.80 12.50 10.92
C SER A 351 -7.16 13.85 11.27
N ASN A 352 -6.07 13.85 12.04
CA ASN A 352 -5.27 15.04 12.32
C ASN A 352 -4.27 15.38 11.20
N LEU A 353 -4.24 14.61 10.11
CA LEU A 353 -3.42 14.90 8.93
C LEU A 353 -4.22 15.69 7.88
N LYS A 354 -3.49 16.47 7.09
CA LYS A 354 -3.95 16.98 5.79
C LYS A 354 -3.85 15.87 4.75
N LEU A 355 -4.49 16.01 3.59
CA LEU A 355 -4.33 15.08 2.46
C LEU A 355 -2.89 15.01 1.92
N SER A 356 -2.06 15.99 2.24
CA SER A 356 -0.61 16.01 1.98
C SER A 356 0.20 15.13 2.94
N LEU A 357 -0.44 14.53 3.95
CA LEU A 357 0.16 13.82 5.09
C LEU A 357 0.95 14.72 6.07
N GLU A 358 0.81 16.03 5.96
CA GLU A 358 1.29 16.99 6.96
C GLU A 358 0.35 17.03 8.16
N TYR A 359 0.90 17.05 9.39
CA TYR A 359 0.12 17.14 10.62
C TYR A 359 -0.53 18.54 10.77
N ARG A 360 -1.82 18.57 11.13
CA ARG A 360 -2.53 19.82 11.37
C ARG A 360 -2.02 20.50 12.64
N GLY A 361 -1.70 21.77 12.57
CA GLY A 361 -1.23 22.56 13.73
C GLY A 361 0.29 22.56 13.95
N ILE A 362 1.08 21.72 13.25
CA ILE A 362 2.55 21.77 13.30
C ILE A 362 3.10 21.83 11.87
N ASP A 363 3.58 23.00 11.50
CA ASP A 363 4.14 23.24 10.16
C ASP A 363 5.44 22.47 9.95
N GLY A 364 5.53 21.74 8.82
CA GLY A 364 6.68 20.93 8.46
C GLY A 364 6.77 19.55 9.10
N LEU A 365 5.75 19.11 9.87
CA LEU A 365 5.68 17.76 10.43
C LEU A 365 4.83 16.87 9.53
N PHE A 366 5.45 15.88 8.89
CA PHE A 366 4.78 14.87 8.07
C PHE A 366 4.82 13.50 8.74
N MET A 367 3.85 12.64 8.42
CA MET A 367 3.78 11.29 8.97
C MET A 367 3.41 10.27 7.89
N ALA A 368 4.03 9.09 7.92
CA ALA A 368 3.82 8.07 6.91
C ALA A 368 3.91 6.64 7.47
N GLY A 369 3.06 5.75 6.98
CA GLY A 369 3.06 4.34 7.30
C GLY A 369 2.27 4.00 8.57
N GLN A 370 2.78 3.07 9.38
CA GLN A 370 2.06 2.53 10.52
C GLN A 370 1.73 3.55 11.61
N ILE A 371 2.52 4.62 11.74
CA ILE A 371 2.20 5.72 12.66
C ILE A 371 0.85 6.37 12.34
N ASN A 372 0.39 6.30 11.07
CA ASN A 372 -0.92 6.76 10.62
C ASN A 372 -2.02 5.69 10.77
N GLY A 373 -1.77 4.65 11.56
CA GLY A 373 -2.75 3.59 11.79
C GLY A 373 -2.99 2.66 10.60
N THR A 374 -2.07 2.58 9.64
CA THR A 374 -2.14 1.61 8.53
C THR A 374 -1.34 0.34 8.83
N SER A 375 -1.64 -0.76 8.14
CA SER A 375 -0.92 -2.03 8.27
C SER A 375 -0.63 -2.63 6.90
N GLY A 376 0.65 -2.66 6.53
CA GLY A 376 1.19 -3.25 5.31
C GLY A 376 2.36 -2.45 4.76
N TYR A 377 3.28 -3.14 4.07
CA TYR A 377 4.49 -2.54 3.51
C TYR A 377 4.18 -1.57 2.39
N GLU A 378 3.22 -1.92 1.54
CA GLU A 378 2.80 -1.16 0.38
C GLU A 378 2.03 0.09 0.79
N GLU A 379 1.15 0.00 1.80
CA GLU A 379 0.50 1.17 2.39
C GLU A 379 1.50 2.12 3.04
N ALA A 380 2.54 1.59 3.65
CA ALA A 380 3.60 2.40 4.25
C ALA A 380 4.43 3.10 3.16
N ALA A 381 4.85 2.36 2.14
CA ALA A 381 5.66 2.87 1.04
C ALA A 381 4.96 4.01 0.28
N CYS A 382 3.69 3.84 -0.10
CA CYS A 382 2.96 4.88 -0.83
C CYS A 382 2.76 6.15 0.00
N GLN A 383 2.50 6.03 1.32
CA GLN A 383 2.45 7.20 2.20
C GLN A 383 3.81 7.88 2.31
N GLY A 384 4.89 7.09 2.42
CA GLY A 384 6.26 7.61 2.43
C GLY A 384 6.58 8.42 1.18
N LEU A 385 6.28 7.86 0.01
CA LEU A 385 6.47 8.54 -1.28
C LEU A 385 5.73 9.88 -1.31
N ILE A 386 4.44 9.91 -0.96
CA ILE A 386 3.63 11.15 -0.96
C ILE A 386 4.13 12.15 0.09
N ALA A 387 4.51 11.70 1.29
CA ALA A 387 5.07 12.58 2.32
C ALA A 387 6.41 13.19 1.89
N GLY A 388 7.28 12.39 1.26
CA GLY A 388 8.57 12.87 0.73
C GLY A 388 8.41 13.90 -0.39
N ILE A 389 7.50 13.63 -1.33
CA ILE A 389 7.15 14.58 -2.40
C ILE A 389 6.63 15.89 -1.78
N ASN A 390 5.67 15.81 -0.87
CA ASN A 390 5.01 16.99 -0.31
C ASN A 390 5.90 17.79 0.64
N SER A 391 6.80 17.13 1.34
CA SER A 391 7.88 17.80 2.10
C SER A 391 8.76 18.63 1.18
N ALA A 392 9.21 18.06 0.05
CA ALA A 392 10.02 18.77 -0.94
C ALA A 392 9.24 19.91 -1.63
N GLN A 393 7.97 19.68 -2.01
CA GLN A 393 7.13 20.72 -2.60
C GLN A 393 6.92 21.90 -1.65
N LYS A 394 6.67 21.63 -0.36
CA LYS A 394 6.54 22.65 0.67
C LYS A 394 7.79 23.52 0.78
N ILE A 395 8.99 22.90 0.82
CA ILE A 395 10.27 23.62 0.90
C ILE A 395 10.49 24.49 -0.35
N LYS A 396 10.04 24.02 -1.52
CA LYS A 396 10.09 24.76 -2.79
C LYS A 396 9.02 25.84 -2.92
N GLY A 397 8.09 25.97 -1.97
CA GLY A 397 6.96 26.91 -2.04
C GLY A 397 5.95 26.55 -3.13
N LYS A 398 5.85 25.26 -3.48
CA LYS A 398 4.91 24.73 -4.47
C LYS A 398 3.70 24.09 -3.81
N GLU A 399 2.60 23.97 -4.57
CA GLU A 399 1.41 23.24 -4.13
C GLU A 399 1.71 21.78 -3.85
N PRO A 400 1.08 21.18 -2.83
CA PRO A 400 1.26 19.77 -2.51
C PRO A 400 0.63 18.89 -3.59
N LEU A 401 1.25 17.72 -3.84
CA LEU A 401 0.62 16.65 -4.59
C LEU A 401 -0.50 16.02 -3.77
N ILE A 402 -1.72 16.12 -4.26
CA ILE A 402 -2.90 15.46 -3.72
C ILE A 402 -3.48 14.56 -4.81
N LEU A 403 -3.37 13.27 -4.65
CA LEU A 403 -4.07 12.31 -5.50
C LEU A 403 -5.49 12.10 -4.98
N ASP A 404 -6.47 12.25 -5.85
CA ASP A 404 -7.85 11.94 -5.51
C ASP A 404 -8.18 10.45 -5.69
N ARG A 405 -9.36 10.04 -5.23
CA ARG A 405 -9.86 8.66 -5.28
C ARG A 405 -10.08 8.12 -6.71
N THR A 406 -10.10 9.00 -7.72
CA THR A 406 -10.28 8.64 -9.12
C THR A 406 -8.95 8.43 -9.86
N GLN A 407 -7.84 8.86 -9.26
CA GLN A 407 -6.51 8.81 -9.84
C GLN A 407 -5.70 7.59 -9.41
N GLY A 408 -5.93 7.08 -8.18
CA GLY A 408 -5.17 5.94 -7.70
C GLY A 408 -5.68 5.34 -6.39
N TYR A 409 -5.26 4.10 -6.12
CA TYR A 409 -5.42 3.46 -4.82
C TYR A 409 -4.69 4.22 -3.71
N ILE A 410 -3.58 4.90 -4.02
CA ILE A 410 -2.88 5.81 -3.11
C ILE A 410 -3.83 6.93 -2.66
N GLY A 411 -4.55 7.55 -3.61
CA GLY A 411 -5.56 8.56 -3.31
C GLY A 411 -6.71 8.02 -2.46
N VAL A 412 -7.22 6.82 -2.77
CA VAL A 412 -8.25 6.14 -1.96
C VAL A 412 -7.76 5.90 -0.53
N LEU A 413 -6.53 5.41 -0.36
CA LEU A 413 -5.94 5.12 0.95
C LEU A 413 -5.82 6.38 1.81
N ILE A 414 -5.20 7.44 1.26
CA ILE A 414 -4.97 8.68 1.99
C ILE A 414 -6.29 9.35 2.35
N ASP A 415 -7.24 9.44 1.39
CA ASP A 415 -8.56 10.01 1.66
C ASP A 415 -9.32 9.22 2.74
N ASP A 416 -9.29 7.88 2.69
CA ASP A 416 -9.96 7.05 3.70
C ASP A 416 -9.41 7.31 5.12
N ILE A 417 -8.07 7.29 5.31
CA ILE A 417 -7.49 7.45 6.65
C ILE A 417 -7.67 8.86 7.20
N VAL A 418 -7.53 9.88 6.36
CA VAL A 418 -7.63 11.29 6.77
C VAL A 418 -9.08 11.72 7.01
N THR A 419 -10.03 11.19 6.22
CA THR A 419 -11.45 11.59 6.26
C THR A 419 -12.28 10.76 7.24
N LYS A 420 -11.98 9.47 7.36
CA LYS A 420 -12.76 8.55 8.22
C LYS A 420 -12.06 8.25 9.54
N GLY A 421 -10.75 8.52 9.64
CA GLY A 421 -9.93 8.04 10.74
C GLY A 421 -9.79 6.50 10.74
N THR A 422 -9.14 5.95 11.77
CA THR A 422 -8.99 4.51 11.92
C THR A 422 -9.25 4.10 13.36
N ASN A 423 -10.21 3.19 13.57
CA ASN A 423 -10.45 2.56 14.88
C ASN A 423 -9.73 1.21 15.02
N GLU A 424 -9.19 0.71 13.93
CA GLU A 424 -8.42 -0.54 13.82
C GLU A 424 -7.36 -0.35 12.72
N PRO A 425 -6.25 -1.11 12.71
CA PRO A 425 -5.23 -0.98 11.68
C PRO A 425 -5.82 -1.07 10.26
N TYR A 426 -5.75 0.04 9.52
CA TYR A 426 -6.28 0.14 8.16
C TYR A 426 -5.49 -0.75 7.20
N ARG A 427 -6.20 -1.42 6.32
CA ARG A 427 -5.61 -2.20 5.25
C ARG A 427 -6.33 -1.91 3.93
N MET A 428 -5.54 -1.66 2.88
CA MET A 428 -6.09 -1.46 1.55
C MET A 428 -6.68 -2.75 0.98
N MET A 429 -7.87 -2.65 0.41
CA MET A 429 -8.56 -3.74 -0.27
C MET A 429 -9.22 -3.23 -1.54
N THR A 430 -9.41 -4.11 -2.54
CA THR A 430 -10.07 -3.74 -3.80
C THR A 430 -11.50 -3.23 -3.60
N SER A 431 -12.18 -3.66 -2.54
CA SER A 431 -13.55 -3.19 -2.22
C SER A 431 -13.63 -1.73 -1.76
N ARG A 432 -12.51 -1.12 -1.40
CA ARG A 432 -12.47 0.30 -0.97
C ARG A 432 -12.43 1.27 -2.13
N ALA A 433 -11.99 0.81 -3.31
CA ALA A 433 -11.97 1.62 -4.52
C ALA A 433 -13.32 1.52 -5.26
N GLU A 434 -13.92 2.66 -5.56
CA GLU A 434 -15.19 2.76 -6.29
C GLU A 434 -15.00 2.50 -7.79
N TYR A 435 -13.87 2.93 -8.35
CA TYR A 435 -13.59 2.94 -9.80
C TYR A 435 -12.55 1.89 -10.19
N ARG A 436 -12.73 0.63 -9.72
CA ARG A 436 -11.72 -0.44 -9.84
C ARG A 436 -11.28 -0.74 -11.27
N LEU A 437 -12.16 -0.58 -12.24
CA LEU A 437 -11.83 -0.84 -13.64
C LEU A 437 -10.97 0.28 -14.25
N LEU A 438 -11.07 1.50 -13.72
CA LEU A 438 -10.17 2.59 -14.09
C LEU A 438 -8.83 2.51 -13.33
N LEU A 439 -8.84 1.99 -12.09
CA LEU A 439 -7.68 1.95 -11.20
C LEU A 439 -6.99 0.57 -11.21
N ARG A 440 -6.77 -0.01 -12.39
CA ARG A 440 -6.09 -1.31 -12.51
C ARG A 440 -4.58 -1.16 -12.24
N GLN A 441 -3.95 -2.28 -11.88
CA GLN A 441 -2.49 -2.29 -11.72
C GLN A 441 -1.73 -2.17 -13.05
N ASP A 442 -2.30 -2.73 -14.14
CA ASP A 442 -1.70 -2.76 -15.47
C ASP A 442 -1.61 -1.37 -16.11
N ASN A 443 -2.52 -0.45 -15.78
CA ASN A 443 -2.58 0.90 -16.31
C ASN A 443 -2.11 2.00 -15.34
N ALA A 444 -1.40 1.64 -14.27
CA ALA A 444 -0.95 2.63 -13.30
C ALA A 444 -0.03 3.69 -13.92
N ASP A 445 0.82 3.30 -14.87
CA ASP A 445 1.67 4.21 -15.63
C ASP A 445 0.87 5.19 -16.50
N LEU A 446 -0.18 4.74 -17.18
CA LEU A 446 -1.05 5.59 -17.98
C LEU A 446 -1.76 6.67 -17.14
N ARG A 447 -1.96 6.42 -15.85
CA ARG A 447 -2.61 7.35 -14.92
C ARG A 447 -1.65 8.31 -14.22
N LEU A 448 -0.43 7.86 -13.88
CA LEU A 448 0.42 8.52 -12.89
C LEU A 448 1.82 8.90 -13.39
N THR A 449 2.35 8.31 -14.48
CA THR A 449 3.72 8.60 -14.93
C THR A 449 3.89 10.06 -15.38
N GLN A 450 2.89 10.66 -15.98
CA GLN A 450 2.94 12.09 -16.32
C GLN A 450 3.05 12.94 -15.05
N ILE A 451 2.28 12.64 -14.00
CA ILE A 451 2.35 13.34 -12.71
C ILE A 451 3.75 13.18 -12.09
N GLY A 452 4.31 11.96 -12.10
CA GLY A 452 5.67 11.69 -11.62
C GLY A 452 6.74 12.49 -12.36
N HIS A 453 6.59 12.67 -13.68
CA HIS A 453 7.47 13.48 -14.50
C HIS A 453 7.34 14.99 -14.20
N GLU A 454 6.13 15.50 -14.09
CA GLU A 454 5.86 16.92 -13.78
C GLU A 454 6.40 17.31 -12.38
N ILE A 455 6.40 16.38 -11.42
CA ILE A 455 7.00 16.55 -10.10
C ILE A 455 8.53 16.53 -10.18
N GLY A 456 9.12 15.78 -11.10
CA GLY A 456 10.56 15.61 -11.30
C GLY A 456 11.14 14.30 -10.76
N LEU A 457 10.32 13.28 -10.48
CA LEU A 457 10.78 11.94 -10.06
C LEU A 457 10.98 10.97 -11.23
N ILE A 458 10.31 11.20 -12.36
CA ILE A 458 10.44 10.42 -13.58
C ILE A 458 11.34 11.19 -14.56
N SER A 459 12.38 10.54 -15.08
CA SER A 459 13.31 11.12 -16.04
C SER A 459 12.66 11.36 -17.42
N ASP A 460 13.22 12.29 -18.18
CA ASP A 460 12.77 12.57 -19.56
C ASP A 460 12.84 11.33 -20.46
N GLU A 461 13.85 10.47 -20.27
CA GLU A 461 14.00 9.22 -21.02
C GLU A 461 12.87 8.24 -20.73
N ARG A 462 12.56 8.02 -19.44
CA ARG A 462 11.44 7.16 -19.02
C ARG A 462 10.11 7.73 -19.50
N TYR A 463 9.92 9.02 -19.37
CA TYR A 463 8.71 9.70 -19.84
C TYR A 463 8.51 9.58 -21.36
N LYS A 464 9.60 9.68 -22.14
CA LYS A 464 9.56 9.47 -23.59
C LYS A 464 9.09 8.06 -23.94
N LYS A 465 9.66 7.02 -23.33
CA LYS A 465 9.25 5.61 -23.50
C LYS A 465 7.76 5.42 -23.15
N PHE A 466 7.33 6.04 -22.06
CA PHE A 466 5.93 6.02 -21.65
C PHE A 466 5.02 6.65 -22.72
N LYS A 467 5.39 7.81 -23.28
CA LYS A 467 4.61 8.48 -24.35
C LYS A 467 4.57 7.64 -25.63
N GLU A 468 5.63 6.93 -25.97
CA GLU A 468 5.64 5.99 -27.09
C GLU A 468 4.65 4.83 -26.87
N LYS A 469 4.65 4.23 -25.67
CA LYS A 469 3.68 3.20 -25.26
C LYS A 469 2.24 3.70 -25.36
N GLU A 470 1.94 4.86 -24.80
CA GLU A 470 0.62 5.49 -24.84
C GLU A 470 0.14 5.71 -26.28
N GLN A 471 1.03 6.22 -27.13
CA GLN A 471 0.75 6.45 -28.56
C GLN A 471 0.48 5.13 -29.30
N ASN A 472 1.26 4.08 -29.05
CA ASN A 472 1.08 2.76 -29.66
C ASN A 472 -0.28 2.17 -29.31
N ILE A 473 -0.68 2.21 -28.04
CA ILE A 473 -1.98 1.73 -27.56
C ILE A 473 -3.12 2.49 -28.26
N ASN A 474 -3.05 3.82 -28.26
CA ASN A 474 -4.10 4.66 -28.85
C ASN A 474 -4.23 4.45 -30.36
N ASN A 475 -3.11 4.35 -31.08
CA ASN A 475 -3.08 4.09 -32.52
C ASN A 475 -3.70 2.73 -32.84
N GLU A 476 -3.36 1.70 -32.06
CA GLU A 476 -3.87 0.35 -32.29
C GLU A 476 -5.38 0.27 -32.00
N ILE A 477 -5.85 0.84 -30.92
CA ILE A 477 -7.30 0.90 -30.63
C ILE A 477 -8.05 1.59 -31.77
N LYS A 478 -7.52 2.70 -32.28
CA LYS A 478 -8.12 3.41 -33.44
C LYS A 478 -8.12 2.51 -34.66
N ARG A 479 -6.99 1.87 -35.00
CA ARG A 479 -6.86 0.98 -36.15
C ARG A 479 -7.87 -0.17 -36.10
N LEU A 480 -7.99 -0.85 -34.97
CA LEU A 480 -8.92 -1.97 -34.79
C LEU A 480 -10.40 -1.54 -34.90
N LYS A 481 -10.73 -0.32 -34.50
CA LYS A 481 -12.08 0.26 -34.69
C LYS A 481 -12.38 0.61 -36.16
N GLU A 482 -11.36 0.90 -36.98
CA GLU A 482 -11.49 1.24 -38.38
C GLU A 482 -11.37 0.02 -39.31
N LEU A 483 -10.57 -0.98 -38.94
CA LEU A 483 -10.33 -2.20 -39.73
C LEU A 483 -11.59 -3.05 -39.82
N THR A 484 -11.99 -3.36 -41.07
CA THR A 484 -13.15 -4.23 -41.33
C THR A 484 -12.71 -5.59 -41.84
N VAL A 485 -13.05 -6.63 -41.11
CA VAL A 485 -12.81 -8.04 -41.48
C VAL A 485 -13.94 -8.54 -42.35
N ARG A 486 -13.60 -9.15 -43.50
CA ARG A 486 -14.57 -9.72 -44.44
C ARG A 486 -14.84 -11.20 -44.09
N PRO A 487 -16.05 -11.72 -44.37
CA PRO A 487 -16.41 -13.11 -44.10
C PRO A 487 -15.83 -14.08 -45.16
N THR A 488 -14.51 -14.25 -45.17
CA THR A 488 -13.86 -15.24 -46.05
C THR A 488 -13.91 -16.63 -45.41
N LYS A 489 -13.66 -17.67 -46.21
CA LYS A 489 -13.62 -19.05 -45.68
C LYS A 489 -12.52 -19.21 -44.60
N GLU A 490 -11.36 -18.64 -44.87
CA GLU A 490 -10.20 -18.68 -43.96
C GLU A 490 -10.52 -18.01 -42.63
N VAL A 491 -11.10 -16.81 -42.67
CA VAL A 491 -11.52 -16.08 -41.45
C VAL A 491 -12.55 -16.88 -40.65
N ASN A 492 -13.57 -17.42 -41.32
CA ASN A 492 -14.62 -18.21 -40.65
C ASN A 492 -14.11 -19.51 -40.10
N GLU A 493 -13.12 -20.15 -40.72
CA GLU A 493 -12.44 -21.32 -40.19
C GLU A 493 -11.64 -20.98 -38.90
N ILE A 494 -10.92 -19.85 -38.89
CA ILE A 494 -10.21 -19.38 -37.69
C ILE A 494 -11.19 -19.09 -36.55
N LEU A 495 -12.30 -18.42 -36.83
CA LEU A 495 -13.34 -18.13 -35.81
C LEU A 495 -13.96 -19.41 -35.25
N LYS A 496 -14.29 -20.37 -36.12
CA LYS A 496 -14.84 -21.67 -35.74
C LYS A 496 -13.87 -22.47 -34.86
N ASN A 497 -12.58 -22.50 -35.25
CA ASN A 497 -11.54 -23.18 -34.48
C ASN A 497 -11.32 -22.57 -33.09
N ASN A 498 -11.65 -21.29 -32.90
CA ASN A 498 -11.65 -20.61 -31.61
C ASN A 498 -13.01 -20.68 -30.88
N GLY A 499 -13.96 -21.49 -31.35
CA GLY A 499 -15.24 -21.72 -30.68
C GLY A 499 -16.23 -20.56 -30.76
N THR A 500 -16.06 -19.61 -31.69
CA THR A 500 -16.96 -18.47 -31.85
C THR A 500 -17.73 -18.54 -33.19
N SER A 501 -18.81 -17.77 -33.29
CA SER A 501 -19.69 -17.75 -34.47
C SER A 501 -19.00 -17.16 -35.70
N GLU A 502 -19.29 -17.76 -36.87
CA GLU A 502 -18.84 -17.30 -38.16
C GLU A 502 -19.43 -15.92 -38.51
N LEU A 503 -18.73 -15.17 -39.36
CA LEU A 503 -19.20 -13.90 -39.91
C LEU A 503 -20.08 -14.15 -41.15
N THR A 504 -21.17 -13.40 -41.25
CA THR A 504 -22.03 -13.34 -42.44
C THR A 504 -21.85 -12.02 -43.21
N THR A 505 -21.39 -11.00 -42.51
CA THR A 505 -21.15 -9.64 -43.07
C THR A 505 -19.81 -9.10 -42.56
N GLY A 506 -19.29 -8.07 -43.23
CA GLY A 506 -18.09 -7.35 -42.77
C GLY A 506 -18.28 -6.81 -41.36
N THR A 507 -17.35 -7.12 -40.46
CA THR A 507 -17.39 -6.75 -39.05
C THR A 507 -16.12 -6.03 -38.67
N LYS A 508 -16.18 -5.05 -37.77
CA LYS A 508 -15.00 -4.35 -37.28
C LYS A 508 -14.14 -5.28 -36.41
N MET A 509 -12.81 -5.20 -36.56
CA MET A 509 -11.87 -6.01 -35.80
C MET A 509 -12.08 -5.81 -34.27
N ALA A 510 -12.34 -4.58 -33.83
CA ALA A 510 -12.66 -4.29 -32.45
C ALA A 510 -13.91 -5.04 -31.95
N GLU A 511 -14.94 -5.26 -32.79
CA GLU A 511 -16.13 -6.04 -32.40
C GLU A 511 -15.83 -7.54 -32.30
N LEU A 512 -14.88 -8.05 -33.10
CA LEU A 512 -14.39 -9.41 -32.95
C LEU A 512 -13.63 -9.58 -31.63
N LEU A 513 -12.76 -8.64 -31.31
CA LEU A 513 -11.99 -8.67 -30.06
C LEU A 513 -12.88 -8.60 -28.79
N LYS A 514 -14.08 -8.03 -28.87
CA LYS A 514 -15.06 -8.03 -27.76
C LYS A 514 -15.65 -9.41 -27.45
N ARG A 515 -15.53 -10.41 -28.34
CA ARG A 515 -16.02 -11.75 -28.11
C ARG A 515 -15.18 -12.45 -27.03
N THR A 516 -15.81 -13.18 -26.13
CA THR A 516 -15.16 -13.82 -24.96
C THR A 516 -14.14 -14.88 -25.34
N GLU A 517 -14.37 -15.57 -26.45
CA GLU A 517 -13.54 -16.66 -26.97
C GLU A 517 -12.25 -16.16 -27.64
N LEU A 518 -12.22 -14.87 -28.03
CA LEU A 518 -11.13 -14.26 -28.76
C LEU A 518 -10.29 -13.35 -27.86
N ASP A 519 -9.02 -13.29 -28.14
CA ASP A 519 -8.05 -12.34 -27.58
C ASP A 519 -7.21 -11.73 -28.71
N TYR A 520 -6.36 -10.78 -28.35
CA TYR A 520 -5.54 -10.06 -29.34
C TYR A 520 -4.62 -11.03 -30.13
N GLU A 521 -4.08 -12.08 -29.51
CA GLU A 521 -3.19 -13.05 -30.14
C GLU A 521 -3.95 -14.03 -31.06
N LYS A 522 -5.13 -14.47 -30.69
CA LYS A 522 -5.97 -15.35 -31.52
C LYS A 522 -6.44 -14.68 -32.80
N LEU A 523 -6.47 -13.35 -32.83
CA LEU A 523 -6.80 -12.56 -34.03
C LEU A 523 -5.59 -12.35 -34.96
N ALA A 524 -4.37 -12.69 -34.54
CA ALA A 524 -3.16 -12.51 -35.36
C ALA A 524 -3.23 -13.13 -36.78
N PRO A 525 -3.78 -14.34 -36.97
CA PRO A 525 -3.88 -14.94 -38.29
C PRO A 525 -4.85 -14.22 -39.25
N ILE A 526 -5.72 -13.37 -38.71
CA ILE A 526 -6.70 -12.57 -39.50
C ILE A 526 -6.15 -11.18 -39.83
N ASP A 527 -5.09 -10.73 -39.14
CA ASP A 527 -4.56 -9.37 -39.17
C ASP A 527 -3.07 -9.38 -39.52
N GLU A 528 -2.76 -9.47 -40.82
CA GLU A 528 -1.39 -9.53 -41.34
C GLU A 528 -0.61 -8.20 -41.16
N GLU A 529 -1.31 -7.07 -41.03
CA GLU A 529 -0.71 -5.73 -40.92
C GLU A 529 -0.63 -5.24 -39.46
N ARG A 530 -0.78 -6.15 -38.51
CA ARG A 530 -0.75 -5.76 -37.08
C ARG A 530 0.63 -5.21 -36.68
N PRO A 531 0.66 -4.12 -35.86
CA PRO A 531 1.92 -3.56 -35.39
C PRO A 531 2.60 -4.50 -34.39
N LYS A 532 3.90 -4.33 -34.24
CA LYS A 532 4.67 -4.98 -33.18
C LYS A 532 4.45 -4.23 -31.87
N LEU A 533 3.66 -4.81 -31.00
CA LEU A 533 3.37 -4.30 -29.68
C LEU A 533 4.02 -5.17 -28.61
N THR A 534 4.40 -4.57 -27.49
CA THR A 534 4.79 -5.30 -26.28
C THR A 534 3.59 -6.06 -25.71
N LYS A 535 3.85 -6.98 -24.80
CA LYS A 535 2.78 -7.73 -24.11
C LYS A 535 1.84 -6.79 -23.35
N GLN A 536 2.40 -5.81 -22.63
CA GLN A 536 1.62 -4.82 -21.88
C GLN A 536 0.73 -3.97 -22.79
N GLU A 537 1.24 -3.52 -23.93
CA GLU A 537 0.45 -2.76 -24.91
C GLU A 537 -0.72 -3.59 -25.45
N LYS A 538 -0.49 -4.87 -25.80
CA LYS A 538 -1.53 -5.78 -26.28
C LYS A 538 -2.63 -6.01 -25.24
N GLU A 539 -2.23 -6.30 -24.00
CA GLU A 539 -3.17 -6.49 -22.89
C GLU A 539 -4.02 -5.23 -22.65
N GLU A 540 -3.41 -4.04 -22.69
CA GLU A 540 -4.12 -2.79 -22.49
C GLU A 540 -5.09 -2.50 -23.64
N VAL A 541 -4.70 -2.72 -24.89
CA VAL A 541 -5.59 -2.61 -26.08
C VAL A 541 -6.78 -3.55 -25.92
N GLU A 542 -6.56 -4.78 -25.54
CA GLU A 542 -7.62 -5.77 -25.34
C GLU A 542 -8.58 -5.33 -24.24
N ILE A 543 -8.07 -4.93 -23.06
CA ILE A 543 -8.89 -4.50 -21.93
C ILE A 543 -9.73 -3.26 -22.31
N GLN A 544 -9.12 -2.25 -22.92
CA GLN A 544 -9.84 -1.03 -23.30
C GLN A 544 -10.96 -1.30 -24.31
N ILE A 545 -10.78 -2.22 -25.24
CA ILE A 545 -11.81 -2.59 -26.22
C ILE A 545 -12.90 -3.46 -25.58
N LYS A 546 -12.53 -4.52 -24.87
CA LYS A 546 -13.50 -5.45 -24.26
C LYS A 546 -14.37 -4.79 -23.20
N TYR A 547 -13.80 -3.91 -22.41
CA TYR A 547 -14.49 -3.25 -21.29
C TYR A 547 -14.93 -1.81 -21.60
N GLU A 548 -14.88 -1.37 -22.87
CA GLU A 548 -15.17 0.01 -23.30
C GLU A 548 -16.45 0.58 -22.69
N GLY A 549 -17.55 -0.19 -22.71
CA GLY A 549 -18.84 0.24 -22.17
C GLY A 549 -18.81 0.49 -20.65
N TYR A 550 -18.15 -0.40 -19.91
CA TYR A 550 -18.01 -0.27 -18.45
C TYR A 550 -17.05 0.85 -18.07
N ILE A 551 -15.97 1.05 -18.84
CA ILE A 551 -15.02 2.14 -18.66
C ILE A 551 -15.75 3.48 -18.81
N LYS A 552 -16.50 3.68 -19.89
CA LYS A 552 -17.31 4.90 -20.13
C LYS A 552 -18.34 5.17 -19.01
N MET A 553 -18.95 4.11 -18.47
CA MET A 553 -19.87 4.27 -17.33
C MET A 553 -19.14 4.78 -16.08
N GLN A 554 -17.95 4.24 -15.77
CA GLN A 554 -17.15 4.71 -14.64
C GLN A 554 -16.60 6.12 -14.86
N GLU A 555 -16.16 6.46 -16.07
CA GLU A 555 -15.73 7.82 -16.43
C GLU A 555 -16.84 8.84 -16.20
N ALA A 556 -18.09 8.53 -16.60
CA ALA A 556 -19.23 9.40 -16.34
C ALA A 556 -19.53 9.58 -14.84
N GLN A 557 -19.27 8.55 -14.02
CA GLN A 557 -19.36 8.66 -12.54
C GLN A 557 -18.23 9.52 -11.99
N VAL A 558 -17.00 9.37 -12.49
CA VAL A 558 -15.84 10.18 -12.12
C VAL A 558 -16.09 11.67 -12.40
N GLU A 559 -16.67 12.02 -13.55
CA GLU A 559 -16.99 13.40 -13.85
C GLU A 559 -18.01 14.00 -12.87
N LYS A 560 -18.99 13.22 -12.41
CA LYS A 560 -19.91 13.66 -11.36
C LYS A 560 -19.20 13.86 -10.03
N PHE A 561 -18.29 12.95 -9.67
CA PHE A 561 -17.48 13.03 -8.46
C PHE A 561 -16.59 14.27 -8.49
N LYS A 562 -15.86 14.52 -9.57
CA LYS A 562 -15.00 15.71 -9.73
C LYS A 562 -15.76 17.02 -9.55
N LYS A 563 -17.00 17.09 -10.03
CA LYS A 563 -17.85 18.28 -9.82
C LYS A 563 -18.14 18.59 -8.34
N LEU A 564 -18.16 17.57 -7.48
CA LEU A 564 -18.30 17.78 -6.02
C LEU A 564 -16.95 18.12 -5.38
N GLU A 565 -15.86 17.53 -5.85
CA GLU A 565 -14.50 17.80 -5.36
C GLU A 565 -14.03 19.24 -5.71
N THR A 566 -14.43 19.77 -6.85
CA THR A 566 -14.12 21.16 -7.24
C THR A 566 -14.88 22.21 -6.42
N LYS A 567 -15.92 21.84 -5.67
CA LYS A 567 -16.62 22.72 -4.76
C LYS A 567 -15.86 22.84 -3.43
N ILE A 568 -14.87 23.71 -3.41
CA ILE A 568 -14.00 23.92 -2.26
C ILE A 568 -14.76 24.59 -1.12
N LEU A 569 -14.53 24.12 0.09
CA LEU A 569 -15.03 24.70 1.34
C LEU A 569 -13.98 25.69 1.87
N PRO A 570 -14.39 26.91 2.33
CA PRO A 570 -13.47 27.84 2.97
C PRO A 570 -12.80 27.23 4.20
N GLU A 571 -11.49 27.47 4.39
CA GLU A 571 -10.75 26.93 5.55
C GLU A 571 -11.34 27.40 6.90
N ASN A 572 -11.87 28.62 6.94
CA ASN A 572 -12.44 29.28 8.13
C ASN A 572 -13.96 29.15 8.23
N ILE A 573 -14.56 28.15 7.55
CA ILE A 573 -16.00 27.95 7.60
C ILE A 573 -16.46 27.63 9.04
N ASP A 574 -17.43 28.36 9.52
CA ASP A 574 -18.04 28.14 10.83
C ASP A 574 -19.28 27.25 10.69
N TYR A 575 -19.10 25.95 10.91
CA TYR A 575 -20.19 24.99 10.83
C TYR A 575 -21.23 25.14 11.95
N GLU A 576 -20.90 25.79 13.08
CA GLU A 576 -21.86 26.01 14.19
C GLU A 576 -23.02 26.92 13.79
N ASN A 577 -22.73 27.91 12.95
CA ASN A 577 -23.70 28.89 12.49
C ASN A 577 -24.48 28.50 11.23
N ILE A 578 -24.18 27.33 10.61
CA ILE A 578 -24.93 26.87 9.45
C ILE A 578 -26.24 26.20 9.89
N LYS A 579 -27.37 26.85 9.62
CA LYS A 579 -28.71 26.32 9.95
C LYS A 579 -29.05 25.14 9.01
N GLY A 580 -29.63 24.09 9.59
CA GLY A 580 -30.11 22.93 8.82
C GLY A 580 -29.13 21.77 8.72
N ILE A 581 -27.88 21.89 9.21
CA ILE A 581 -26.95 20.80 9.37
C ILE A 581 -27.25 20.07 10.70
N SER A 582 -27.23 18.71 10.65
CA SER A 582 -27.41 17.89 11.85
C SER A 582 -26.29 18.12 12.87
N LEU A 583 -26.57 17.87 14.17
CA LEU A 583 -25.58 18.06 15.24
C LEU A 583 -24.37 17.14 15.03
N GLU A 584 -24.60 15.89 14.62
CA GLU A 584 -23.53 14.94 14.33
C GLU A 584 -22.66 15.41 13.15
N ALA A 585 -23.27 15.82 12.04
CA ALA A 585 -22.54 16.33 10.88
C ALA A 585 -21.73 17.57 11.24
N ARG A 586 -22.27 18.49 12.05
CA ARG A 586 -21.59 19.69 12.53
C ARG A 586 -20.33 19.36 13.32
N GLN A 587 -20.44 18.46 14.30
CA GLN A 587 -19.28 17.99 15.09
C GLN A 587 -18.21 17.34 14.20
N LYS A 588 -18.64 16.49 13.25
CA LYS A 588 -17.74 15.82 12.33
C LYS A 588 -17.06 16.79 11.37
N LEU A 589 -17.79 17.71 10.77
CA LEU A 589 -17.24 18.71 9.86
C LEU A 589 -16.23 19.64 10.57
N ASN A 590 -16.52 20.05 11.81
CA ASN A 590 -15.58 20.81 12.64
C ASN A 590 -14.31 20.01 12.97
N LYS A 591 -14.44 18.71 13.26
CA LYS A 591 -13.29 17.84 13.55
C LYS A 591 -12.42 17.61 12.30
N PHE A 592 -13.03 17.21 11.19
CA PHE A 592 -12.31 16.77 9.99
C PHE A 592 -11.90 17.90 9.05
N LYS A 593 -12.60 19.06 9.12
CA LYS A 593 -12.36 20.23 8.26
C LYS A 593 -12.15 19.87 6.79
N PRO A 594 -13.15 19.27 6.12
CA PRO A 594 -13.02 18.80 4.75
C PRO A 594 -12.70 19.96 3.81
N ARG A 595 -11.85 19.70 2.81
CA ARG A 595 -11.45 20.68 1.80
C ARG A 595 -12.55 20.94 0.76
N SER A 596 -13.40 19.95 0.50
CA SER A 596 -14.42 20.00 -0.57
C SER A 596 -15.75 19.43 -0.09
N ILE A 597 -16.82 19.75 -0.84
CA ILE A 597 -18.12 19.10 -0.68
C ILE A 597 -18.01 17.57 -0.91
N GLY A 598 -17.20 17.14 -1.89
CA GLY A 598 -16.97 15.74 -2.14
C GLY A 598 -16.33 15.04 -0.93
N GLN A 599 -15.32 15.62 -0.31
CA GLN A 599 -14.72 15.10 0.91
C GLN A 599 -15.72 15.10 2.08
N ALA A 600 -16.49 16.18 2.26
CA ALA A 600 -17.52 16.27 3.30
C ALA A 600 -18.55 15.13 3.18
N SER A 601 -18.95 14.77 1.97
CA SER A 601 -19.95 13.71 1.71
C SER A 601 -19.49 12.30 2.10
N ARG A 602 -18.17 12.08 2.28
CA ARG A 602 -17.58 10.79 2.66
C ARG A 602 -17.36 10.65 4.17
N ILE A 603 -17.54 11.74 4.92
CA ILE A 603 -17.41 11.70 6.38
C ILE A 603 -18.60 10.92 6.97
N SER A 604 -18.32 9.90 7.77
CA SER A 604 -19.35 9.16 8.49
C SER A 604 -20.12 10.07 9.44
N GLY A 605 -21.46 10.06 9.35
CA GLY A 605 -22.33 10.94 10.11
C GLY A 605 -22.71 12.25 9.39
N VAL A 606 -22.22 12.47 8.15
CA VAL A 606 -22.69 13.55 7.26
C VAL A 606 -23.64 12.95 6.23
N SER A 607 -24.90 13.36 6.28
CA SER A 607 -25.97 12.85 5.42
C SER A 607 -26.05 13.60 4.08
N PRO A 608 -26.71 13.04 3.05
CA PRO A 608 -27.00 13.76 1.79
C PRO A 608 -27.78 15.06 2.01
N ALA A 609 -28.62 15.13 3.05
CA ALA A 609 -29.34 16.34 3.42
C ALA A 609 -28.39 17.44 3.92
N ASP A 610 -27.41 17.06 4.79
CA ASP A 610 -26.38 17.98 5.26
C ASP A 610 -25.54 18.53 4.10
N ILE A 611 -25.19 17.67 3.13
CA ILE A 611 -24.47 18.08 1.90
C ILE A 611 -25.29 19.07 1.06
N SER A 612 -26.60 18.86 0.96
CA SER A 612 -27.49 19.80 0.24
C SER A 612 -27.50 21.18 0.92
N VAL A 613 -27.54 21.23 2.25
CA VAL A 613 -27.45 22.48 3.02
C VAL A 613 -26.10 23.17 2.79
N LEU A 614 -25.00 22.43 2.82
CA LEU A 614 -23.65 22.98 2.53
C LEU A 614 -23.55 23.56 1.11
N LEU A 615 -24.16 22.91 0.12
CA LEU A 615 -24.19 23.41 -1.26
C LEU A 615 -24.94 24.75 -1.37
N VAL A 616 -26.08 24.87 -0.69
CA VAL A 616 -26.86 26.12 -0.65
C VAL A 616 -26.07 27.22 0.07
N TYR A 617 -25.44 26.90 1.20
CA TYR A 617 -24.62 27.84 1.95
C TYR A 617 -23.43 28.37 1.12
N LEU A 618 -22.72 27.49 0.40
CA LEU A 618 -21.64 27.92 -0.51
C LEU A 618 -22.13 28.83 -1.64
N GLN A 619 -23.34 28.60 -2.15
CA GLN A 619 -23.93 29.47 -3.15
C GLN A 619 -24.23 30.85 -2.59
N GLN A 620 -24.79 30.92 -1.37
CA GLN A 620 -25.04 32.18 -0.68
C GLN A 620 -23.77 33.01 -0.44
N LEU A 621 -22.70 32.37 0.03
CA LEU A 621 -21.39 33.04 0.20
C LEU A 621 -20.84 33.62 -1.11
N LYS A 622 -21.04 32.94 -2.23
CA LYS A 622 -20.63 33.45 -3.55
C LYS A 622 -21.46 34.64 -4.02
N ASP A 623 -22.74 34.61 -3.72
CA ASP A 623 -23.65 35.69 -4.12
C ASP A 623 -23.44 36.92 -3.23
N GLU A 624 -23.13 36.75 -1.95
CA GLU A 624 -22.75 37.83 -1.02
C GLU A 624 -21.40 38.45 -1.41
N GLY A 625 -20.40 37.64 -1.79
CA GLY A 625 -19.09 38.12 -2.28
C GLY A 625 -19.20 38.94 -3.56
N LYS A 626 -20.13 38.60 -4.48
CA LYS A 626 -20.37 39.36 -5.71
C LYS A 626 -21.14 40.70 -5.49
N ASN A 627 -21.86 40.79 -4.40
CA ASN A 627 -22.60 42.04 -4.04
C ASN A 627 -21.73 43.06 -3.29
N ASN A 628 -20.50 42.64 -2.89
CA ASN A 628 -19.53 43.50 -2.18
C ASN A 628 -18.33 43.92 -3.09
N GLU A 629 -18.28 43.48 -4.33
CA GLU A 629 -17.43 44.01 -5.43
C GLU A 629 -18.24 45.00 -6.33
#